data_4d98eb6ba14c640a07d3ed06c4f7daf6
#
_entry.id   4d98eb6ba14c640a07d3ed06c4f7daf6
#
_cell.length_a   1.000
_cell.length_b   1.000
_cell.length_c   1.000
_cell.angle_alpha   90.00
_cell.angle_beta   90.00
_cell.angle_gamma   90.00
#
_symmetry.space_group_name_H-M   'P 1'
#
loop_
_entity.id
_entity.type
_entity.pdbx_description
1 polymer ?
#
loop_
_entity_poly.entity_id
_entity_poly.type
_entity_poly.pdbx_seq_one_letter_code
_entity_poly.pdbx_strand_id
1 'polypeptide(L)'
;MDSDDDNVEETVEGPLDEDNQPHGFCKVTYSSSDRFEGHFVHGEKNGRGKFYFFDGSTLEGNCIDDALHGQAVYTYEDGSTLHGTYFDGELNGIAEEYDSKGQLTFRGQYKDNVRWGICWMYFSVGGCLVGEVNEDGEMTGDKIAYVYPEGKVALLGKFVDGEIIEGHLATLKGPVYTFDKATSFCISTNCLLPDPYENERVYVAESLIPDAGEGLFAKVDAEPDTVMAFYNGMRLTHEEVNSRDWSLNGNTISLDGDTVLDVPEPYSSTKHYCASLGHKANHSFAPNCCYATFIHPRFGPIKSIRTIQPVQQDEELTVAYGYDHYSAGKGGPEAPDWYKFELQVFQPVQRK
;
A
#
# COMPACT_ATOMS: atom_id res chain seq x y z
N MET A 1 -8.05 -53.95 17.04
CA MET A 1 -7.69 -52.88 16.14
C MET A 1 -7.37 -51.70 17.03
N ASP A 2 -6.11 -51.71 17.41
CA ASP A 2 -5.56 -50.72 18.31
C ASP A 2 -5.49 -49.40 17.56
N SER A 3 -6.14 -48.38 18.12
CA SER A 3 -5.94 -47.00 17.72
C SER A 3 -4.58 -46.61 18.33
N ASP A 4 -3.57 -46.51 17.49
CA ASP A 4 -2.35 -45.80 17.82
C ASP A 4 -2.73 -44.30 18.04
N ASP A 5 -2.97 -44.01 19.30
CA ASP A 5 -2.98 -42.62 19.80
C ASP A 5 -1.51 -42.21 19.79
N ASP A 6 -1.08 -41.52 18.71
CA ASP A 6 0.21 -40.85 18.63
C ASP A 6 0.21 -39.71 19.69
N ASN A 7 0.46 -40.12 20.92
CA ASN A 7 0.74 -39.26 22.05
C ASN A 7 2.14 -38.68 21.84
N VAL A 8 2.26 -37.60 21.09
CA VAL A 8 3.51 -36.85 20.96
C VAL A 8 3.78 -36.26 22.35
N GLU A 9 4.69 -36.90 23.10
CA GLU A 9 5.06 -36.44 24.44
C GLU A 9 5.79 -35.10 24.34
N GLU A 10 5.47 -34.19 25.26
CA GLU A 10 6.26 -32.97 25.45
C GLU A 10 7.70 -33.33 25.78
N THR A 11 8.66 -32.71 25.10
CA THR A 11 10.08 -32.96 25.36
C THR A 11 10.72 -31.73 25.98
N VAL A 12 11.48 -31.95 27.06
CA VAL A 12 12.21 -30.90 27.78
C VAL A 12 13.70 -31.12 27.64
N GLU A 13 14.41 -30.12 27.11
CA GLU A 13 15.87 -30.08 27.08
C GLU A 13 16.32 -28.93 28.00
N GLY A 14 17.03 -29.27 29.09
CA GLY A 14 17.53 -28.25 30.03
C GLY A 14 17.54 -28.77 31.48
N PRO A 15 17.92 -27.91 32.42
CA PRO A 15 17.92 -28.25 33.84
C PRO A 15 16.49 -28.40 34.39
N LEU A 16 16.34 -29.33 35.33
CA LEU A 16 15.11 -29.58 36.06
C LEU A 16 15.33 -29.31 37.55
N ASP A 17 14.28 -28.94 38.27
CA ASP A 17 14.28 -28.82 39.72
C ASP A 17 14.08 -30.16 40.44
N GLU A 18 13.90 -30.11 41.76
CA GLU A 18 13.72 -31.31 42.62
C GLU A 18 12.40 -32.05 42.30
N ASP A 19 11.41 -31.39 41.73
CA ASP A 19 10.11 -31.92 41.30
C ASP A 19 10.08 -32.34 39.83
N ASN A 20 11.26 -32.41 39.17
CA ASN A 20 11.42 -32.70 37.75
C ASN A 20 10.71 -31.68 36.81
N GLN A 21 10.52 -30.44 37.26
CA GLN A 21 9.97 -29.35 36.44
C GLN A 21 11.08 -28.54 35.78
N PRO A 22 10.89 -27.99 34.58
CA PRO A 22 11.84 -27.09 33.94
C PRO A 22 12.27 -25.94 34.88
N HIS A 23 13.57 -25.73 35.04
CA HIS A 23 14.10 -24.67 35.90
C HIS A 23 15.39 -24.08 35.31
N GLY A 24 15.46 -22.77 35.14
CA GLY A 24 16.54 -22.12 34.40
C GLY A 24 16.26 -22.03 32.93
N PHE A 25 17.29 -22.01 32.08
CA PHE A 25 17.11 -21.95 30.65
C PHE A 25 16.81 -23.34 30.07
N CYS A 26 15.60 -23.50 29.51
CA CYS A 26 15.16 -24.78 28.94
C CYS A 26 14.58 -24.54 27.53
N LYS A 27 14.53 -25.62 26.76
CA LYS A 27 13.82 -25.74 25.50
C LYS A 27 12.74 -26.80 25.69
N VAL A 28 11.50 -26.40 25.48
CA VAL A 28 10.30 -27.25 25.57
C VAL A 28 9.67 -27.35 24.21
N THR A 29 9.45 -28.58 23.72
CA THR A 29 8.69 -28.84 22.50
C THR A 29 7.35 -29.47 22.89
N TYR A 30 6.26 -28.84 22.48
CA TYR A 30 4.90 -29.26 22.81
C TYR A 30 4.35 -30.28 21.80
N SER A 31 3.31 -30.96 22.19
CA SER A 31 2.60 -31.92 21.32
C SER A 31 2.06 -31.30 20.00
N SER A 32 1.79 -29.99 19.99
CA SER A 32 1.42 -29.20 18.80
C SER A 32 2.59 -29.01 17.81
N SER A 33 3.80 -29.44 18.13
CA SER A 33 5.05 -29.12 17.44
C SER A 33 5.52 -27.66 17.64
N ASP A 34 4.84 -26.87 18.45
CA ASP A 34 5.33 -25.58 18.90
C ASP A 34 6.49 -25.77 19.88
N ARG A 35 7.36 -24.79 19.96
CA ARG A 35 8.53 -24.84 20.82
C ARG A 35 8.72 -23.52 21.56
N PHE A 36 9.10 -23.62 22.83
CA PHE A 36 9.55 -22.47 23.62
C PHE A 36 11.01 -22.66 24.05
N GLU A 37 11.82 -21.64 23.86
CA GLU A 37 13.20 -21.55 24.36
C GLU A 37 13.30 -20.34 25.28
N GLY A 38 13.54 -20.55 26.56
CA GLY A 38 13.56 -19.46 27.53
C GLY A 38 13.78 -19.89 28.96
N HIS A 39 13.57 -18.95 29.86
CA HIS A 39 13.74 -19.17 31.29
C HIS A 39 12.47 -19.71 31.93
N PHE A 40 12.67 -20.68 32.83
CA PHE A 40 11.63 -21.31 33.64
C PHE A 40 11.97 -21.22 35.13
N VAL A 41 10.93 -21.08 35.93
CA VAL A 41 10.99 -21.18 37.40
C VAL A 41 9.91 -22.15 37.85
N HIS A 42 10.31 -23.31 38.38
CA HIS A 42 9.42 -24.38 38.86
C HIS A 42 8.32 -24.76 37.85
N GLY A 43 8.70 -24.96 36.59
CA GLY A 43 7.81 -25.36 35.50
C GLY A 43 7.11 -24.26 34.76
N GLU A 44 7.08 -23.04 35.32
CA GLU A 44 6.43 -21.88 34.68
C GLU A 44 7.44 -21.04 33.89
N LYS A 45 7.04 -20.54 32.72
CA LYS A 45 7.86 -19.61 31.93
C LYS A 45 8.00 -18.30 32.70
N ASN A 46 9.21 -17.92 33.06
CA ASN A 46 9.50 -16.76 33.88
C ASN A 46 10.82 -16.12 33.45
N GLY A 47 10.75 -14.98 32.79
CA GLY A 47 11.89 -14.32 32.17
C GLY A 47 11.81 -14.32 30.64
N ARG A 48 12.93 -13.95 29.99
CA ARG A 48 12.97 -13.83 28.53
C ARG A 48 12.91 -15.19 27.86
N GLY A 49 12.09 -15.29 26.80
CA GLY A 49 12.00 -16.48 25.99
C GLY A 49 11.47 -16.20 24.59
N LYS A 50 11.51 -17.23 23.77
CA LYS A 50 11.05 -17.20 22.40
C LYS A 50 10.19 -18.43 22.09
N PHE A 51 9.00 -18.17 21.61
CA PHE A 51 8.09 -19.17 21.04
C PHE A 51 8.40 -19.32 19.56
N TYR A 52 8.32 -20.54 19.08
CA TYR A 52 8.38 -20.93 17.67
C TYR A 52 7.13 -21.73 17.39
N PHE A 53 6.28 -21.21 16.54
CA PHE A 53 5.02 -21.84 16.18
C PHE A 53 5.17 -22.76 14.97
N PHE A 54 4.29 -23.72 14.86
CA PHE A 54 4.29 -24.70 13.77
C PHE A 54 4.18 -24.06 12.37
N ASP A 55 3.48 -22.93 12.27
CA ASP A 55 3.34 -22.16 11.04
C ASP A 55 4.60 -21.38 10.61
N GLY A 56 5.69 -21.47 11.39
CA GLY A 56 6.93 -20.76 11.14
C GLY A 56 7.01 -19.36 11.77
N SER A 57 5.92 -18.87 12.35
CA SER A 57 5.94 -17.62 13.09
C SER A 57 6.69 -17.74 14.43
N THR A 58 7.10 -16.61 14.99
CA THR A 58 7.79 -16.58 16.28
C THR A 58 7.32 -15.42 17.14
N LEU A 59 7.39 -15.58 18.48
CA LEU A 59 7.07 -14.54 19.45
C LEU A 59 8.16 -14.46 20.51
N GLU A 60 8.85 -13.34 20.59
CA GLU A 60 9.94 -13.14 21.54
C GLU A 60 9.60 -12.03 22.53
N GLY A 61 9.69 -12.34 23.82
CA GLY A 61 9.36 -11.39 24.88
C GLY A 61 9.74 -11.91 26.27
N ASN A 62 9.20 -11.25 27.28
CA ASN A 62 9.38 -11.64 28.67
C ASN A 62 8.10 -12.27 29.21
N CYS A 63 8.21 -13.42 29.87
CA CYS A 63 7.09 -14.07 30.54
C CYS A 63 7.17 -13.85 32.06
N ILE A 64 6.02 -13.79 32.69
CA ILE A 64 5.80 -13.83 34.15
C ILE A 64 4.70 -14.85 34.38
N ASP A 65 5.01 -15.89 35.15
CA ASP A 65 4.07 -16.95 35.53
C ASP A 65 3.29 -17.48 34.29
N ASP A 66 4.03 -17.97 33.27
CA ASP A 66 3.60 -18.48 31.96
C ASP A 66 3.03 -17.45 30.98
N ALA A 67 2.66 -16.25 31.43
CA ALA A 67 2.04 -15.23 30.59
C ALA A 67 3.05 -14.21 30.06
N LEU A 68 2.89 -13.79 28.81
CA LEU A 68 3.74 -12.76 28.19
C LEU A 68 3.44 -11.38 28.81
N HIS A 69 4.49 -10.67 29.22
CA HIS A 69 4.39 -9.33 29.82
C HIS A 69 5.41 -8.36 29.24
N GLY A 70 4.99 -7.09 29.07
CA GLY A 70 5.86 -6.01 28.56
C GLY A 70 6.03 -6.06 27.05
N GLN A 71 7.17 -5.54 26.58
CA GLN A 71 7.45 -5.47 25.14
C GLN A 71 7.78 -6.85 24.58
N ALA A 72 7.15 -7.18 23.47
CA ALA A 72 7.44 -8.37 22.69
C ALA A 72 7.35 -8.12 21.19
N VAL A 73 7.97 -9.02 20.42
CA VAL A 73 7.98 -8.98 18.96
C VAL A 73 7.41 -10.30 18.45
N TYR A 74 6.30 -10.19 17.74
CA TYR A 74 5.76 -11.28 16.93
C TYR A 74 6.30 -11.14 15.51
N THR A 75 6.83 -12.22 14.95
CA THR A 75 7.29 -12.30 13.56
C THR A 75 6.42 -13.30 12.83
N TYR A 76 5.70 -12.87 11.81
CA TYR A 76 4.85 -13.73 10.97
C TYR A 76 5.69 -14.58 10.01
N GLU A 77 5.07 -15.61 9.43
CA GLU A 77 5.71 -16.52 8.45
C GLU A 77 6.29 -15.76 7.24
N ASP A 78 5.59 -14.70 6.79
CA ASP A 78 6.00 -13.86 5.65
C ASP A 78 7.16 -12.88 5.98
N GLY A 79 7.62 -12.86 7.23
CA GLY A 79 8.66 -11.97 7.74
C GLY A 79 8.16 -10.59 8.18
N SER A 80 6.87 -10.30 8.11
CA SER A 80 6.28 -9.11 8.72
C SER A 80 6.37 -9.20 10.25
N THR A 81 6.34 -8.06 10.96
CA THR A 81 6.50 -8.04 12.41
C THR A 81 5.48 -7.16 13.10
N LEU A 82 5.10 -7.58 14.32
CA LEU A 82 4.31 -6.79 15.25
C LEU A 82 5.13 -6.58 16.53
N HIS A 83 5.41 -5.34 16.85
CA HIS A 83 6.08 -4.92 18.08
C HIS A 83 5.02 -4.38 19.03
N GLY A 84 4.75 -5.05 20.12
CA GLY A 84 3.63 -4.69 20.99
C GLY A 84 3.92 -4.80 22.47
N THR A 85 3.05 -4.18 23.28
CA THR A 85 3.05 -4.30 24.73
C THR A 85 2.01 -5.33 25.12
N TYR A 86 2.44 -6.34 25.85
CA TYR A 86 1.60 -7.44 26.34
C TYR A 86 1.36 -7.32 27.84
N PHE A 87 0.18 -7.68 28.24
CA PHE A 87 -0.20 -7.81 29.65
C PHE A 87 -1.00 -9.10 29.83
N ASP A 88 -0.54 -9.98 30.70
CA ASP A 88 -1.17 -11.26 31.00
C ASP A 88 -1.44 -12.12 29.74
N GLY A 89 -0.46 -12.15 28.83
CA GLY A 89 -0.53 -12.90 27.58
C GLY A 89 -1.27 -12.21 26.43
N GLU A 90 -1.99 -11.12 26.70
CA GLU A 90 -2.74 -10.40 25.68
C GLU A 90 -2.00 -9.15 25.20
N LEU A 91 -2.15 -8.83 23.90
CA LEU A 91 -1.65 -7.59 23.34
C LEU A 91 -2.51 -6.43 23.84
N ASN A 92 -1.92 -5.62 24.72
CA ASN A 92 -2.65 -4.61 25.48
C ASN A 92 -1.74 -3.39 25.68
N GLY A 93 -1.90 -2.35 24.85
CA GLY A 93 -1.06 -1.17 24.87
C GLY A 93 -0.60 -0.72 23.47
N ILE A 94 0.50 0.02 23.42
CA ILE A 94 1.03 0.55 22.15
C ILE A 94 1.62 -0.59 21.32
N ALA A 95 1.32 -0.58 20.02
CA ALA A 95 1.89 -1.51 19.04
C ALA A 95 2.22 -0.82 17.73
N GLU A 96 3.19 -1.38 17.02
CA GLU A 96 3.63 -1.03 15.67
C GLU A 96 3.73 -2.30 14.82
N GLU A 97 3.17 -2.26 13.61
CA GLU A 97 3.28 -3.35 12.65
C GLU A 97 4.16 -2.92 11.48
N TYR A 98 4.96 -3.84 10.99
CA TYR A 98 5.88 -3.62 9.87
C TYR A 98 5.68 -4.72 8.83
N ASP A 99 5.75 -4.36 7.56
CA ASP A 99 5.76 -5.35 6.47
C ASP A 99 7.08 -6.14 6.43
N SER A 100 7.16 -7.16 5.57
CA SER A 100 8.35 -8.00 5.38
C SER A 100 9.59 -7.24 4.86
N LYS A 101 9.43 -5.98 4.44
CA LYS A 101 10.52 -5.07 4.04
C LYS A 101 10.94 -4.14 5.17
N GLY A 102 10.29 -4.21 6.33
CA GLY A 102 10.52 -3.34 7.48
C GLY A 102 9.88 -1.95 7.37
N GLN A 103 8.91 -1.76 6.47
CA GLN A 103 8.13 -0.52 6.38
C GLN A 103 6.99 -0.55 7.39
N LEU A 104 6.81 0.55 8.12
CA LEU A 104 5.72 0.70 9.09
C LEU A 104 4.37 0.68 8.36
N THR A 105 3.47 -0.24 8.76
CA THR A 105 2.12 -0.39 8.20
C THR A 105 1.03 0.02 9.17
N PHE A 106 1.30 -0.05 10.49
CA PHE A 106 0.35 0.32 11.52
C PHE A 106 1.08 0.90 12.73
N ARG A 107 0.45 1.88 13.38
CA ARG A 107 0.81 2.38 14.70
C ARG A 107 -0.45 2.72 15.47
N GLY A 108 -0.60 2.22 16.69
CA GLY A 108 -1.79 2.51 17.50
C GLY A 108 -1.75 1.82 18.84
N GLN A 109 -2.92 1.66 19.41
CA GLN A 109 -3.12 0.93 20.63
C GLN A 109 -3.90 -0.36 20.34
N TYR A 110 -3.64 -1.35 21.17
CA TYR A 110 -4.42 -2.57 21.26
C TYR A 110 -5.05 -2.67 22.65
N LYS A 111 -6.22 -3.26 22.70
CA LYS A 111 -6.90 -3.66 23.91
C LYS A 111 -7.44 -5.07 23.69
N ASP A 112 -7.07 -6.00 24.55
CA ASP A 112 -7.52 -7.40 24.50
C ASP A 112 -7.37 -8.00 23.08
N ASN A 113 -6.18 -7.82 22.49
CA ASN A 113 -5.80 -8.25 21.13
C ASN A 113 -6.54 -7.55 19.97
N VAL A 114 -7.37 -6.54 20.22
CA VAL A 114 -8.09 -5.77 19.20
C VAL A 114 -7.51 -4.35 19.11
N ARG A 115 -7.36 -3.80 17.90
CA ARG A 115 -6.96 -2.40 17.69
C ARG A 115 -7.95 -1.48 18.37
N TRP A 116 -7.45 -0.46 19.07
CA TRP A 116 -8.26 0.38 19.93
C TRP A 116 -7.90 1.86 19.85
N GLY A 117 -8.92 2.74 19.94
CA GLY A 117 -8.73 4.17 20.01
C GLY A 117 -8.18 4.76 18.70
N ILE A 118 -7.32 5.78 18.80
CA ILE A 118 -6.76 6.44 17.63
C ILE A 118 -5.60 5.61 17.09
N CYS A 119 -5.73 5.21 15.82
CA CYS A 119 -4.76 4.41 15.09
C CYS A 119 -4.32 5.09 13.78
N TRP A 120 -3.14 4.71 13.29
CA TRP A 120 -2.58 5.10 11.99
C TRP A 120 -2.32 3.85 11.17
N MET A 121 -2.85 3.81 9.96
CA MET A 121 -2.60 2.76 8.95
C MET A 121 -1.84 3.38 7.78
N TYR A 122 -0.62 2.95 7.55
CA TYR A 122 0.28 3.51 6.53
C TYR A 122 0.22 2.67 5.26
N PHE A 123 0.20 3.33 4.12
CA PHE A 123 0.28 2.69 2.82
C PHE A 123 1.72 2.68 2.32
N SER A 124 2.17 1.55 1.80
CA SER A 124 3.55 1.37 1.28
C SER A 124 3.92 2.36 0.16
N VAL A 125 2.92 2.92 -0.50
CA VAL A 125 3.06 3.88 -1.60
C VAL A 125 2.94 5.33 -1.16
N GLY A 126 2.83 5.57 0.15
CA GLY A 126 2.67 6.88 0.78
C GLY A 126 1.23 7.20 1.16
N GLY A 127 1.09 8.07 2.14
CA GLY A 127 -0.18 8.40 2.77
C GLY A 127 -0.55 7.47 3.94
N CYS A 128 -1.54 7.85 4.70
CA CYS A 128 -2.06 7.03 5.79
C CYS A 128 -3.51 7.37 6.12
N LEU A 129 -4.22 6.41 6.71
CA LEU A 129 -5.46 6.65 7.43
C LEU A 129 -5.13 6.93 8.90
N VAL A 130 -5.83 7.88 9.50
CA VAL A 130 -5.75 8.16 10.92
C VAL A 130 -7.13 8.44 11.48
N GLY A 131 -7.48 7.80 12.57
CA GLY A 131 -8.78 7.99 13.23
C GLY A 131 -9.03 6.99 14.35
N GLU A 132 -10.19 7.13 14.98
CA GLU A 132 -10.66 6.20 15.99
C GLU A 132 -11.26 4.97 15.29
N VAL A 133 -10.73 3.79 15.61
CA VAL A 133 -11.27 2.53 15.08
C VAL A 133 -12.58 2.17 15.78
N ASN A 134 -13.42 1.38 15.08
CA ASN A 134 -14.64 0.81 15.67
C ASN A 134 -14.35 -0.31 16.70
N GLU A 135 -15.39 -0.92 17.26
CA GLU A 135 -15.26 -2.01 18.25
C GLU A 135 -14.55 -3.25 17.70
N ASP A 136 -14.56 -3.46 16.39
CA ASP A 136 -13.88 -4.55 15.70
C ASP A 136 -12.44 -4.20 15.30
N GLY A 137 -11.97 -2.99 15.63
CA GLY A 137 -10.63 -2.51 15.30
C GLY A 137 -10.45 -2.02 13.86
N GLU A 138 -11.54 -1.70 13.17
CA GLU A 138 -11.55 -1.29 11.77
C GLU A 138 -11.64 0.23 11.61
N MET A 139 -11.04 0.77 10.53
CA MET A 139 -11.16 2.18 10.13
C MET A 139 -12.53 2.46 9.52
N THR A 140 -13.57 2.40 10.34
CA THR A 140 -14.98 2.65 9.99
C THR A 140 -15.57 3.71 10.90
N GLY A 141 -16.07 4.82 10.33
CA GLY A 141 -16.64 5.92 11.08
C GLY A 141 -16.61 7.25 10.34
N ASP A 142 -16.99 8.32 11.03
CA ASP A 142 -17.12 9.69 10.49
C ASP A 142 -16.00 10.66 10.94
N LYS A 143 -15.02 10.16 11.70
CA LYS A 143 -13.88 10.92 12.23
C LYS A 143 -12.55 10.33 11.80
N ILE A 144 -12.48 9.85 10.57
CA ILE A 144 -11.27 9.29 9.99
C ILE A 144 -10.75 10.26 8.95
N ALA A 145 -9.44 10.45 8.92
CA ALA A 145 -8.76 11.25 7.93
C ALA A 145 -7.85 10.38 7.06
N TYR A 146 -7.91 10.58 5.76
CA TYR A 146 -6.84 10.14 4.87
C TYR A 146 -5.84 11.28 4.71
N VAL A 147 -4.61 11.05 5.11
CA VAL A 147 -3.49 11.99 4.96
C VAL A 147 -2.74 11.61 3.70
N TYR A 148 -2.66 12.53 2.75
CA TYR A 148 -1.88 12.33 1.52
C TYR A 148 -0.38 12.23 1.82
N PRO A 149 0.42 11.69 0.88
CA PRO A 149 1.89 11.71 1.02
C PRO A 149 2.38 13.12 1.38
N GLU A 150 3.50 13.21 2.12
CA GLU A 150 4.10 14.41 2.71
C GLU A 150 3.32 15.05 3.88
N GLY A 151 2.14 14.54 4.23
CA GLY A 151 1.41 14.90 5.44
C GLY A 151 0.81 16.32 5.48
N LYS A 152 0.75 17.03 4.34
CA LYS A 152 0.28 18.42 4.29
C LYS A 152 -1.19 18.58 3.96
N VAL A 153 -1.75 17.61 3.25
CA VAL A 153 -3.14 17.60 2.82
C VAL A 153 -3.82 16.38 3.40
N ALA A 154 -5.05 16.54 3.86
CA ALA A 154 -5.87 15.42 4.35
C ALA A 154 -7.33 15.59 3.96
N LEU A 155 -8.01 14.48 3.72
CA LEU A 155 -9.47 14.38 3.62
C LEU A 155 -10.00 13.83 4.94
N LEU A 156 -10.82 14.59 5.63
CA LEU A 156 -11.55 14.16 6.83
C LEU A 156 -12.98 13.80 6.44
N GLY A 157 -13.47 12.66 6.87
CA GLY A 157 -14.82 12.29 6.51
C GLY A 157 -15.27 10.93 7.03
N LYS A 158 -16.28 10.39 6.35
CA LYS A 158 -16.87 9.09 6.65
C LYS A 158 -16.17 8.01 5.84
N PHE A 159 -15.70 7.00 6.53
CA PHE A 159 -15.08 5.81 5.96
C PHE A 159 -15.86 4.56 6.33
N VAL A 160 -15.84 3.58 5.46
CA VAL A 160 -16.33 2.22 5.69
C VAL A 160 -15.26 1.27 5.17
N ASP A 161 -14.76 0.39 6.02
CA ASP A 161 -13.70 -0.58 5.72
C ASP A 161 -12.46 0.08 5.06
N GLY A 162 -12.07 1.25 5.57
CA GLY A 162 -10.96 2.04 5.05
C GLY A 162 -11.23 2.82 3.76
N GLU A 163 -12.41 2.68 3.14
CA GLU A 163 -12.81 3.43 1.95
C GLU A 163 -13.60 4.70 2.32
N ILE A 164 -13.23 5.82 1.71
CA ILE A 164 -13.94 7.09 1.94
C ILE A 164 -15.30 7.09 1.21
N ILE A 165 -16.37 7.41 1.95
CA ILE A 165 -17.72 7.55 1.43
C ILE A 165 -18.08 9.03 1.22
N GLU A 166 -17.71 9.86 2.18
CA GLU A 166 -17.93 11.29 2.17
C GLU A 166 -16.76 11.97 2.86
N GLY A 167 -16.28 13.10 2.36
CA GLY A 167 -15.18 13.80 2.99
C GLY A 167 -15.01 15.23 2.52
N HIS A 168 -14.19 15.97 3.25
CA HIS A 168 -13.79 17.34 2.95
C HIS A 168 -12.32 17.53 3.31
N LEU A 169 -11.71 18.57 2.75
CA LEU A 169 -10.35 18.95 3.14
C LEU A 169 -10.29 19.26 4.64
N ALA A 170 -9.36 18.65 5.34
CA ALA A 170 -9.17 18.84 6.79
C ALA A 170 -8.80 20.29 7.17
N THR A 171 -8.35 21.10 6.23
CA THR A 171 -8.04 22.53 6.38
C THR A 171 -9.29 23.43 6.55
N LEU A 172 -10.48 22.84 6.75
CA LEU A 172 -11.61 23.44 7.48
C LEU A 172 -12.74 24.12 6.70
N LYS A 173 -12.63 24.48 5.44
CA LYS A 173 -13.73 25.19 4.74
C LYS A 173 -13.84 24.88 3.26
N GLY A 174 -13.33 23.75 2.84
CA GLY A 174 -13.40 23.29 1.46
C GLY A 174 -14.75 22.66 1.11
N PRO A 175 -14.97 22.33 -0.14
CA PRO A 175 -16.15 21.59 -0.58
C PRO A 175 -16.21 20.22 0.09
N VAL A 176 -17.42 19.73 0.33
CA VAL A 176 -17.65 18.34 0.73
C VAL A 176 -17.54 17.47 -0.50
N TYR A 177 -16.75 16.42 -0.42
CA TYR A 177 -16.58 15.42 -1.46
C TYR A 177 -17.41 14.19 -1.12
N THR A 178 -18.32 13.84 -2.04
CA THR A 178 -19.10 12.60 -1.95
C THR A 178 -18.58 11.64 -3.01
N PHE A 179 -18.19 10.44 -2.58
CA PHE A 179 -17.58 9.43 -3.42
C PHE A 179 -18.50 8.22 -3.57
N ASP A 180 -18.55 7.66 -4.77
CA ASP A 180 -19.29 6.45 -5.06
C ASP A 180 -18.35 5.23 -4.91
N LYS A 181 -18.78 4.21 -4.16
CA LYS A 181 -18.08 2.93 -4.03
C LYS A 181 -17.85 2.23 -5.37
N ALA A 182 -18.73 2.49 -6.37
CA ALA A 182 -18.57 1.93 -7.72
C ALA A 182 -17.34 2.46 -8.47
N THR A 183 -16.66 3.49 -7.97
CA THR A 183 -15.47 4.08 -8.63
C THR A 183 -14.28 3.14 -8.71
N SER A 184 -14.26 2.03 -7.96
CA SER A 184 -13.24 0.99 -8.12
C SER A 184 -13.37 0.21 -9.44
N PHE A 185 -14.51 0.28 -10.14
CA PHE A 185 -14.79 -0.45 -11.37
C PHE A 185 -15.06 0.44 -12.59
N CYS A 186 -15.29 1.74 -12.37
CA CYS A 186 -15.60 2.69 -13.44
C CYS A 186 -14.99 4.07 -13.15
N ILE A 187 -15.05 4.96 -14.14
CA ILE A 187 -14.80 6.37 -13.92
C ILE A 187 -15.86 6.88 -12.94
N SER A 188 -15.43 7.67 -11.95
CA SER A 188 -16.29 8.22 -10.91
C SER A 188 -17.58 8.82 -11.46
N THR A 189 -18.71 8.57 -10.79
CA THR A 189 -20.01 9.20 -11.11
C THR A 189 -19.95 10.73 -11.04
N ASN A 190 -19.01 11.31 -10.29
CA ASN A 190 -18.68 12.72 -10.31
C ASN A 190 -17.29 12.92 -10.91
N CYS A 191 -17.18 12.67 -12.22
CA CYS A 191 -15.93 12.75 -12.97
C CYS A 191 -15.37 14.17 -13.12
N LEU A 192 -16.16 15.19 -12.78
CA LEU A 192 -15.75 16.61 -12.80
C LEU A 192 -15.33 17.14 -11.42
N LEU A 193 -15.29 16.28 -10.40
CA LEU A 193 -14.76 16.63 -9.10
C LEU A 193 -13.26 16.30 -9.05
N PRO A 194 -12.36 17.30 -9.15
CA PRO A 194 -10.93 17.07 -9.13
C PRO A 194 -10.46 16.56 -7.76
N ASP A 195 -9.38 15.78 -7.77
CA ASP A 195 -8.68 15.44 -6.54
C ASP A 195 -8.02 16.69 -5.94
N PRO A 196 -8.22 16.98 -4.65
CA PRO A 196 -7.72 18.20 -4.03
C PRO A 196 -6.20 18.24 -3.90
N TYR A 197 -5.54 17.10 -3.75
CA TYR A 197 -4.08 17.01 -3.68
C TYR A 197 -3.45 17.23 -5.06
N GLU A 198 -3.98 16.56 -6.09
CA GLU A 198 -3.51 16.69 -7.47
C GLU A 198 -3.75 18.11 -8.00
N ASN A 199 -4.92 18.69 -7.72
CA ASN A 199 -5.31 20.03 -8.19
C ASN A 199 -4.36 21.14 -7.71
N GLU A 200 -3.69 20.97 -6.58
CA GLU A 200 -2.69 21.93 -6.10
C GLU A 200 -1.30 21.72 -6.71
N ARG A 201 -1.06 20.60 -7.39
CA ARG A 201 0.26 20.19 -7.88
C ARG A 201 0.42 20.22 -9.37
N VAL A 202 -0.66 20.02 -10.12
CA VAL A 202 -0.59 19.93 -11.58
C VAL A 202 -1.71 20.70 -12.28
N TYR A 203 -1.49 21.01 -13.54
CA TYR A 203 -2.48 21.55 -14.45
C TYR A 203 -2.26 20.99 -15.86
N VAL A 204 -3.29 21.11 -16.71
CA VAL A 204 -3.24 20.66 -18.10
C VAL A 204 -3.15 21.89 -19.01
N ALA A 205 -2.24 21.86 -19.96
CA ALA A 205 -2.02 22.88 -20.98
C ALA A 205 -1.60 22.24 -22.31
N GLU A 206 -1.40 23.06 -23.36
CA GLU A 206 -0.80 22.59 -24.60
C GLU A 206 0.61 22.04 -24.34
N SER A 207 0.89 20.84 -24.83
CA SER A 207 2.17 20.18 -24.64
C SER A 207 3.31 20.94 -25.34
N LEU A 208 4.50 20.91 -24.74
CA LEU A 208 5.74 21.38 -25.36
C LEU A 208 6.30 20.36 -26.36
N ILE A 209 5.78 19.14 -26.37
CA ILE A 209 6.13 18.09 -27.33
C ILE A 209 5.30 18.29 -28.60
N PRO A 210 5.91 18.45 -29.76
CA PRO A 210 5.20 18.66 -31.01
C PRO A 210 4.14 17.57 -31.26
N ASP A 211 2.97 17.98 -31.70
CA ASP A 211 1.84 17.12 -32.08
C ASP A 211 1.28 16.23 -30.93
N ALA A 212 1.72 16.43 -29.68
CA ALA A 212 1.24 15.65 -28.53
C ALA A 212 -0.10 16.15 -27.95
N GLY A 213 -0.60 17.31 -28.40
CA GLY A 213 -1.86 17.88 -27.92
C GLY A 213 -1.72 18.48 -26.52
N GLU A 214 -2.52 18.00 -25.56
CA GLU A 214 -2.46 18.44 -24.16
C GLU A 214 -1.35 17.69 -23.40
N GLY A 215 -0.70 18.38 -22.46
CA GLY A 215 0.30 17.82 -21.54
C GLY A 215 -0.02 18.15 -20.09
N LEU A 216 0.63 17.45 -19.18
CA LEU A 216 0.53 17.62 -17.74
C LEU A 216 1.70 18.47 -17.24
N PHE A 217 1.46 19.53 -16.49
CA PHE A 217 2.47 20.48 -16.03
C PHE A 217 2.47 20.62 -14.52
N ALA A 218 3.65 20.82 -13.93
CA ALA A 218 3.81 21.09 -12.51
C ALA A 218 3.31 22.49 -12.13
N LYS A 219 2.50 22.63 -11.09
CA LYS A 219 2.16 23.92 -10.45
C LYS A 219 3.15 24.36 -9.39
N VAL A 220 3.98 23.44 -8.90
CA VAL A 220 4.91 23.65 -7.79
C VAL A 220 6.23 22.93 -8.09
N ASP A 221 7.31 23.42 -7.48
CA ASP A 221 8.56 22.67 -7.46
C ASP A 221 8.38 21.36 -6.71
N ALA A 222 9.01 20.30 -7.18
CA ALA A 222 8.95 18.98 -6.58
C ALA A 222 10.31 18.30 -6.55
N GLU A 223 10.63 17.72 -5.40
CA GLU A 223 11.81 16.88 -5.23
C GLU A 223 11.57 15.49 -5.84
N PRO A 224 12.62 14.69 -6.08
CA PRO A 224 12.46 13.30 -6.49
C PRO A 224 11.59 12.51 -5.50
N ASP A 225 10.88 11.52 -6.01
CA ASP A 225 9.96 10.65 -5.25
C ASP A 225 8.67 11.32 -4.77
N THR A 226 8.34 12.51 -5.30
CA THR A 226 7.10 13.23 -5.01
C THR A 226 5.95 12.74 -5.90
N VAL A 227 4.77 12.45 -5.32
CA VAL A 227 3.55 12.18 -6.06
C VAL A 227 3.00 13.50 -6.60
N MET A 228 2.82 13.60 -7.92
CA MET A 228 2.31 14.81 -8.59
C MET A 228 0.88 14.65 -9.05
N ALA A 229 0.51 13.51 -9.60
CA ALA A 229 -0.80 13.27 -10.17
C ALA A 229 -1.23 11.81 -10.02
N PHE A 230 -2.50 11.54 -10.27
CA PHE A 230 -3.11 10.23 -10.20
C PHE A 230 -3.62 9.78 -11.56
N TYR A 231 -3.54 8.49 -11.84
CA TYR A 231 -4.09 7.87 -13.04
C TYR A 231 -5.12 6.83 -12.61
N ASN A 232 -6.38 7.22 -12.62
CA ASN A 232 -7.52 6.35 -12.46
C ASN A 232 -8.24 6.20 -13.80
N GLY A 233 -9.09 5.17 -13.95
CA GLY A 233 -9.88 4.92 -15.14
C GLY A 233 -10.84 3.77 -14.91
N MET A 234 -11.52 3.37 -15.98
CA MET A 234 -12.28 2.14 -16.01
C MET A 234 -11.34 0.95 -15.85
N ARG A 235 -11.78 -0.07 -15.12
CA ARG A 235 -11.02 -1.29 -14.94
C ARG A 235 -11.45 -2.31 -15.98
N LEU A 236 -10.47 -2.74 -16.76
CA LEU A 236 -10.60 -3.75 -17.80
C LEU A 236 -9.60 -4.86 -17.53
N THR A 237 -9.88 -6.03 -18.04
CA THR A 237 -8.91 -7.13 -18.08
C THR A 237 -7.91 -6.92 -19.23
N HIS A 238 -6.75 -7.54 -19.15
CA HIS A 238 -5.81 -7.55 -20.29
C HIS A 238 -6.40 -8.22 -21.52
N GLU A 239 -7.29 -9.22 -21.36
CA GLU A 239 -7.99 -9.89 -22.47
C GLU A 239 -8.93 -8.92 -23.19
N GLU A 240 -9.75 -8.15 -22.46
CA GLU A 240 -10.65 -7.14 -23.04
C GLU A 240 -9.87 -6.09 -23.83
N VAL A 241 -8.78 -5.57 -23.28
CA VAL A 241 -7.94 -4.58 -23.97
C VAL A 241 -7.26 -5.14 -25.21
N ASN A 242 -6.78 -6.37 -25.16
CA ASN A 242 -6.10 -7.02 -26.29
C ASN A 242 -7.06 -7.47 -27.40
N SER A 243 -8.35 -7.71 -27.09
CA SER A 243 -9.35 -8.18 -28.04
C SER A 243 -10.04 -7.06 -28.84
N ARG A 244 -9.97 -5.81 -28.36
CA ARG A 244 -10.60 -4.64 -29.00
C ARG A 244 -9.67 -3.95 -30.01
N ASP A 245 -10.24 -3.06 -30.82
CA ASP A 245 -9.46 -2.22 -31.74
C ASP A 245 -8.40 -1.43 -30.96
N TRP A 246 -7.17 -1.53 -31.41
CA TRP A 246 -6.02 -0.90 -30.72
C TRP A 246 -6.13 0.63 -30.64
N SER A 247 -6.79 1.27 -31.60
CA SER A 247 -7.03 2.72 -31.60
C SER A 247 -7.79 3.21 -30.35
N LEU A 248 -8.51 2.30 -29.67
CA LEU A 248 -9.22 2.60 -28.43
C LEU A 248 -8.31 2.57 -27.18
N ASN A 249 -7.05 2.14 -27.33
CA ASN A 249 -6.13 1.95 -26.22
C ASN A 249 -5.20 3.16 -25.96
N GLY A 250 -5.52 4.33 -26.49
CA GLY A 250 -4.68 5.53 -26.37
C GLY A 250 -4.40 5.97 -24.93
N ASN A 251 -5.32 5.72 -24.00
CA ASN A 251 -5.22 6.11 -22.60
C ASN A 251 -5.37 4.88 -21.67
N THR A 252 -4.68 3.78 -22.00
CA THR A 252 -4.64 2.59 -21.17
C THR A 252 -3.30 2.45 -20.46
N ILE A 253 -3.35 1.96 -19.22
CA ILE A 253 -2.15 1.61 -18.45
C ILE A 253 -2.40 0.35 -17.63
N SER A 254 -1.43 -0.59 -17.63
CA SER A 254 -1.50 -1.76 -16.76
C SER A 254 -1.40 -1.35 -15.29
N LEU A 255 -2.38 -1.71 -14.49
CA LEU A 255 -2.34 -1.53 -13.04
C LEU A 255 -1.50 -2.65 -12.40
N ASP A 256 -1.84 -3.88 -12.73
CA ASP A 256 -1.20 -5.09 -12.21
C ASP A 256 -1.26 -6.22 -13.28
N GLY A 257 -1.06 -7.49 -12.85
CA GLY A 257 -1.09 -8.66 -13.74
C GLY A 257 -2.45 -8.93 -14.38
N ASP A 258 -3.54 -8.48 -13.79
CA ASP A 258 -4.91 -8.81 -14.19
C ASP A 258 -5.69 -7.60 -14.70
N THR A 259 -5.33 -6.39 -14.24
CA THR A 259 -6.12 -5.16 -14.41
C THR A 259 -5.40 -4.11 -15.25
N VAL A 260 -6.14 -3.52 -16.17
CA VAL A 260 -5.77 -2.32 -16.94
C VAL A 260 -6.70 -1.18 -16.58
N LEU A 261 -6.15 0.01 -16.38
CA LEU A 261 -6.92 1.26 -16.26
C LEU A 261 -7.07 1.90 -17.64
N ASP A 262 -8.27 2.36 -17.96
CA ASP A 262 -8.60 3.00 -19.23
C ASP A 262 -9.38 4.30 -19.04
N VAL A 263 -8.97 5.36 -19.73
CA VAL A 263 -9.70 6.63 -19.81
C VAL A 263 -10.19 6.83 -21.24
N PRO A 264 -11.33 6.19 -21.62
CA PRO A 264 -11.81 6.21 -22.99
C PRO A 264 -12.39 7.59 -23.38
N GLU A 265 -12.57 7.81 -24.68
CA GLU A 265 -13.34 8.96 -25.17
C GLU A 265 -14.81 8.85 -24.70
N PRO A 266 -15.45 10.00 -24.31
CA PRO A 266 -14.94 11.39 -24.36
C PRO A 266 -14.18 11.82 -23.07
N TYR A 267 -13.87 10.90 -22.17
CA TYR A 267 -13.27 11.18 -20.86
C TYR A 267 -11.79 11.55 -20.94
N SER A 268 -11.16 11.41 -22.09
CA SER A 268 -9.80 11.96 -22.31
C SER A 268 -9.79 13.49 -22.17
N SER A 269 -10.92 14.15 -22.41
CA SER A 269 -11.07 15.60 -22.25
C SER A 269 -11.34 15.99 -20.80
N THR A 270 -10.62 16.99 -20.27
CA THR A 270 -10.83 17.56 -18.93
C THR A 270 -12.21 18.17 -18.73
N LYS A 271 -12.94 18.48 -19.80
CA LYS A 271 -14.35 18.92 -19.73
C LYS A 271 -15.31 17.80 -19.30
N HIS A 272 -14.94 16.55 -19.52
CA HIS A 272 -15.73 15.37 -19.19
C HIS A 272 -15.17 14.59 -18.02
N TYR A 273 -13.85 14.71 -17.76
CA TYR A 273 -13.18 14.01 -16.69
C TYR A 273 -11.95 14.79 -16.20
N CYS A 274 -11.95 15.16 -14.94
CA CYS A 274 -10.81 15.79 -14.27
C CYS A 274 -10.57 15.26 -12.85
N ALA A 275 -11.19 14.12 -12.51
CA ALA A 275 -11.03 13.51 -11.17
C ALA A 275 -9.64 12.93 -10.95
N SER A 276 -8.92 12.62 -12.04
CA SER A 276 -7.48 12.31 -12.04
C SER A 276 -6.89 12.70 -13.40
N LEU A 277 -5.68 13.22 -13.44
CA LEU A 277 -5.09 13.84 -14.63
C LEU A 277 -3.85 13.10 -15.16
N GLY A 278 -3.45 11.98 -14.54
CA GLY A 278 -2.25 11.25 -14.95
C GLY A 278 -2.24 10.75 -16.38
N HIS A 279 -3.42 10.59 -17.01
CA HIS A 279 -3.55 10.24 -18.42
C HIS A 279 -3.11 11.36 -19.39
N LYS A 280 -2.83 12.56 -18.87
CA LYS A 280 -2.31 13.72 -19.62
C LYS A 280 -0.78 13.80 -19.63
N ALA A 281 -0.10 12.92 -18.90
CA ALA A 281 1.37 12.87 -18.93
C ALA A 281 1.85 12.24 -20.24
N ASN A 282 2.56 13.00 -21.06
CA ASN A 282 3.05 12.57 -22.35
C ASN A 282 4.31 11.68 -22.22
N HIS A 283 4.64 10.95 -23.30
CA HIS A 283 5.83 10.13 -23.37
C HIS A 283 7.10 10.97 -23.54
N SER A 284 8.18 10.53 -22.88
CA SER A 284 9.54 10.96 -23.16
C SER A 284 10.52 9.79 -22.99
N PHE A 285 11.56 9.73 -23.82
CA PHE A 285 12.67 8.81 -23.65
C PHE A 285 13.66 9.26 -22.56
N ALA A 286 13.55 10.50 -22.10
CA ALA A 286 14.24 11.04 -20.93
C ALA A 286 13.21 11.64 -19.95
N PRO A 287 12.34 10.82 -19.36
CA PRO A 287 11.23 11.28 -18.54
C PRO A 287 11.73 11.89 -17.23
N ASN A 288 10.96 12.83 -16.68
CA ASN A 288 11.18 13.37 -15.33
C ASN A 288 10.29 12.68 -14.28
N CYS A 289 9.35 11.84 -14.71
CA CYS A 289 8.44 11.10 -13.86
C CYS A 289 8.36 9.62 -14.27
N CYS A 290 7.79 8.81 -13.37
CA CYS A 290 7.43 7.43 -13.65
C CYS A 290 6.02 7.12 -13.13
N TYR A 291 5.46 6.00 -13.62
CA TYR A 291 4.25 5.43 -13.04
C TYR A 291 4.60 4.58 -11.83
N ALA A 292 3.88 4.80 -10.72
CA ALA A 292 4.00 4.00 -9.50
C ALA A 292 2.62 3.54 -9.04
N THR A 293 2.52 2.41 -8.38
CA THR A 293 1.28 1.97 -7.75
C THR A 293 0.94 2.88 -6.58
N PHE A 294 -0.34 3.15 -6.40
CA PHE A 294 -0.85 4.01 -5.34
C PHE A 294 -2.19 3.50 -4.83
N ILE A 295 -2.43 3.58 -3.52
CA ILE A 295 -3.73 3.30 -2.91
C ILE A 295 -4.40 4.63 -2.62
N HIS A 296 -5.38 4.97 -3.44
CA HIS A 296 -6.10 6.24 -3.34
C HIS A 296 -7.38 6.06 -2.51
N PRO A 297 -7.72 6.98 -1.59
CA PRO A 297 -8.90 6.84 -0.72
C PRO A 297 -10.21 6.80 -1.49
N ARG A 298 -10.27 7.49 -2.65
CA ARG A 298 -11.45 7.57 -3.52
C ARG A 298 -11.51 6.45 -4.55
N PHE A 299 -10.36 6.02 -5.07
CA PHE A 299 -10.29 5.16 -6.25
C PHE A 299 -9.78 3.74 -5.94
N GLY A 300 -9.32 3.49 -4.70
CA GLY A 300 -8.63 2.25 -4.38
C GLY A 300 -7.26 2.14 -5.09
N PRO A 301 -6.84 0.94 -5.48
CA PRO A 301 -5.57 0.76 -6.20
C PRO A 301 -5.59 1.44 -7.57
N ILE A 302 -4.62 2.31 -7.83
CA ILE A 302 -4.45 3.08 -9.09
C ILE A 302 -2.96 3.26 -9.40
N LYS A 303 -2.64 3.97 -10.49
CA LYS A 303 -1.28 4.50 -10.71
C LYS A 303 -1.20 5.96 -10.26
N SER A 304 0.00 6.37 -9.86
CA SER A 304 0.37 7.77 -9.65
C SER A 304 1.50 8.15 -10.62
N ILE A 305 1.58 9.43 -10.92
CA ILE A 305 2.74 10.07 -11.56
C ILE A 305 3.67 10.51 -10.44
N ARG A 306 4.88 9.97 -10.40
CA ARG A 306 5.86 10.25 -9.36
C ARG A 306 7.15 10.77 -9.98
N THR A 307 7.70 11.86 -9.45
CA THR A 307 8.96 12.43 -9.92
C THR A 307 10.14 11.48 -9.70
N ILE A 308 11.04 11.37 -10.67
CA ILE A 308 12.30 10.60 -10.57
C ILE A 308 13.54 11.50 -10.53
N GLN A 309 13.34 12.81 -10.74
CA GLN A 309 14.33 13.88 -10.60
C GLN A 309 13.62 15.14 -10.13
N PRO A 310 14.34 16.18 -9.67
CA PRO A 310 13.72 17.46 -9.32
C PRO A 310 12.96 18.04 -10.52
N VAL A 311 11.77 18.56 -10.28
CA VAL A 311 10.91 19.21 -11.27
C VAL A 311 10.63 20.63 -10.79
N GLN A 312 10.66 21.59 -11.70
CA GLN A 312 10.36 22.98 -11.42
C GLN A 312 8.90 23.31 -11.76
N GLN A 313 8.38 24.37 -11.15
CA GLN A 313 7.08 24.91 -11.53
C GLN A 313 7.05 25.20 -13.03
N ASP A 314 5.90 24.94 -13.66
CA ASP A 314 5.62 25.07 -15.09
C ASP A 314 6.41 24.13 -16.02
N GLU A 315 7.13 23.16 -15.46
CA GLU A 315 7.77 22.08 -16.23
C GLU A 315 6.74 21.02 -16.63
N GLU A 316 6.81 20.55 -17.89
CA GLU A 316 5.96 19.44 -18.36
C GLU A 316 6.40 18.12 -17.72
N LEU A 317 5.44 17.40 -17.13
CA LEU A 317 5.62 16.09 -16.53
C LEU A 317 5.53 15.03 -17.62
N THR A 318 6.60 14.28 -17.81
CA THR A 318 6.69 13.23 -18.83
C THR A 318 7.01 11.89 -18.22
N VAL A 319 6.54 10.82 -18.84
CA VAL A 319 6.72 9.43 -18.42
C VAL A 319 7.18 8.55 -19.57
N ALA A 320 7.72 7.36 -19.27
CA ALA A 320 7.96 6.34 -20.28
C ALA A 320 6.72 5.46 -20.46
N TYR A 321 6.20 5.35 -21.68
CA TYR A 321 5.02 4.51 -21.97
C TYR A 321 5.32 3.00 -22.00
N GLY A 322 6.61 2.62 -22.07
CA GLY A 322 7.03 1.22 -21.92
C GLY A 322 6.70 0.31 -23.11
N TYR A 323 6.47 0.84 -24.30
CA TYR A 323 6.26 0.03 -25.51
C TYR A 323 7.44 -0.92 -25.83
N ASP A 324 8.63 -0.66 -25.30
CA ASP A 324 9.85 -1.44 -25.53
C ASP A 324 9.89 -2.75 -24.74
N HIS A 325 9.02 -2.93 -23.75
CA HIS A 325 9.01 -4.12 -22.89
C HIS A 325 8.35 -5.34 -23.54
N TYR A 326 7.74 -5.17 -24.70
CA TYR A 326 7.14 -6.26 -25.46
C TYR A 326 8.13 -6.79 -26.47
N SER A 327 8.80 -7.88 -26.13
CA SER A 327 9.68 -8.62 -27.05
C SER A 327 8.90 -9.03 -28.31
N ALA A 328 9.42 -8.72 -29.47
CA ALA A 328 8.86 -9.17 -30.75
C ALA A 328 8.57 -10.69 -30.70
N GLY A 329 7.30 -11.06 -30.88
CA GLY A 329 6.84 -12.45 -30.88
C GLY A 329 6.03 -12.93 -29.67
N LYS A 330 5.78 -12.11 -28.64
CA LYS A 330 4.95 -12.46 -27.47
C LYS A 330 3.61 -11.73 -27.39
N GLY A 331 3.04 -11.29 -28.53
CA GLY A 331 1.63 -10.86 -28.58
C GLY A 331 1.30 -9.56 -27.84
N GLY A 332 2.26 -8.71 -27.57
CA GLY A 332 2.02 -7.35 -27.07
C GLY A 332 1.67 -6.38 -28.20
N PRO A 333 1.14 -5.19 -27.89
CA PRO A 333 0.82 -4.18 -28.89
C PRO A 333 2.08 -3.74 -29.62
N GLU A 334 1.96 -3.62 -30.94
CA GLU A 334 3.03 -3.02 -31.73
C GLU A 334 3.13 -1.53 -31.39
N ALA A 335 4.34 -1.05 -31.04
CA ALA A 335 4.55 0.36 -30.75
C ALA A 335 4.10 1.25 -31.92
N PRO A 336 3.43 2.39 -31.66
CA PRO A 336 3.04 3.32 -32.70
C PRO A 336 4.21 3.78 -33.58
N ASP A 337 3.94 4.17 -34.82
CA ASP A 337 5.00 4.56 -35.76
C ASP A 337 5.78 5.80 -35.29
N TRP A 338 5.11 6.75 -34.63
CA TRP A 338 5.78 7.90 -34.01
C TRP A 338 6.79 7.49 -32.96
N TYR A 339 6.45 6.52 -32.12
CA TYR A 339 7.33 5.99 -31.06
C TYR A 339 8.56 5.28 -31.67
N LYS A 340 8.33 4.44 -32.70
CA LYS A 340 9.42 3.77 -33.42
C LYS A 340 10.37 4.76 -34.07
N PHE A 341 9.82 5.84 -34.64
CA PHE A 341 10.60 6.90 -35.26
C PHE A 341 11.45 7.65 -34.23
N GLU A 342 10.84 8.08 -33.14
CA GLU A 342 11.56 8.80 -32.08
C GLU A 342 12.60 7.91 -31.39
N LEU A 343 12.30 6.63 -31.16
CA LEU A 343 13.26 5.67 -30.62
C LEU A 343 14.51 5.53 -31.50
N GLN A 344 14.38 5.61 -32.81
CA GLN A 344 15.52 5.55 -33.73
C GLN A 344 16.39 6.81 -33.66
N VAL A 345 15.79 7.95 -33.33
CA VAL A 345 16.49 9.24 -33.22
C VAL A 345 17.10 9.42 -31.82
N PHE A 346 16.49 8.83 -30.82
CA PHE A 346 16.98 8.87 -29.46
C PHE A 346 18.22 7.99 -29.28
N GLN A 347 19.37 8.61 -29.18
CA GLN A 347 20.60 7.92 -28.78
C GLN A 347 20.78 8.05 -27.28
N PRO A 348 20.63 6.97 -26.47
CA PRO A 348 20.91 7.06 -25.07
C PRO A 348 22.35 7.49 -24.85
N VAL A 349 22.53 8.58 -24.12
CA VAL A 349 23.85 9.01 -23.65
C VAL A 349 24.38 7.87 -22.77
N GLN A 350 25.34 7.13 -23.31
CA GLN A 350 26.05 6.13 -22.52
C GLN A 350 26.74 6.86 -21.36
N ARG A 351 26.17 6.78 -20.17
CA ARG A 351 26.87 7.17 -18.94
C ARG A 351 28.04 6.20 -18.77
N LYS A 352 29.24 6.71 -19.03
CA LYS A 352 30.48 6.01 -18.72
C LYS A 352 30.73 5.94 -17.24
#